data_6fe51ec94a702d944f1481aa1bdf46cd
#
_entry.id   6fe51ec94a702d944f1481aa1bdf46cd
#
_cell.length_a   1.000
_cell.length_b   1.000
_cell.length_c   1.000
_cell.angle_alpha   90.00
_cell.angle_beta   90.00
_cell.angle_gamma   90.00
#
_symmetry.space_group_name_H-M   'P 1'
#
loop_
_entity.id
_entity.type
_entity.pdbx_description
1 polymer ?
#
loop_
_entity_poly.entity_id
_entity_poly.type
_entity_poly.pdbx_seq_one_letter_code
_entity_poly.pdbx_strand_id
1 'polypeptide(L)'
;MTQNTFMEQALINAFKGLDLGEVPVGCVIVNQDNKIISQSYNKVIADNDPTAHAEINAIRQACVSLKSERLIDCSIYVTLEPCIMCAAAISKSKLKRLYYGADDMNFGSINGGFNFFQTKNCNHVPEIYDSISKIQCENLINDFFKGKRP
;
A
#
# COMPACT_ATOMS: atom_id res chain seq x y z
N MET A 1 19.31 0.47 -2.22
CA MET A 1 18.33 0.68 -1.15
C MET A 1 17.75 -0.64 -0.70
N THR A 2 17.50 -0.79 0.59
CA THR A 2 16.91 -1.99 1.19
C THR A 2 15.38 -1.86 1.27
N GLN A 3 14.71 -2.97 1.59
CA GLN A 3 13.26 -2.97 1.84
C GLN A 3 12.89 -1.98 2.94
N ASN A 4 13.69 -1.89 4.02
CA ASN A 4 13.43 -0.93 5.10
C ASN A 4 13.50 0.50 4.61
N THR A 5 14.42 0.83 3.70
CA THR A 5 14.55 2.18 3.15
C THR A 5 13.33 2.56 2.33
N PHE A 6 12.80 1.65 1.51
CA PHE A 6 11.59 1.90 0.73
C PHE A 6 10.36 2.03 1.65
N MET A 7 10.29 1.21 2.69
CA MET A 7 9.19 1.34 3.67
C MET A 7 9.29 2.65 4.45
N GLU A 8 10.49 3.12 4.76
CA GLU A 8 10.68 4.44 5.39
C GLU A 8 10.16 5.56 4.48
N GLN A 9 10.38 5.45 3.18
CA GLN A 9 9.82 6.42 2.23
C GLN A 9 8.29 6.35 2.20
N ALA A 10 7.72 5.14 2.27
CA ALA A 10 6.27 4.97 2.37
C ALA A 10 5.74 5.60 3.67
N LEU A 11 6.45 5.47 4.78
CA LEU A 11 6.10 6.11 6.05
C LEU A 11 6.12 7.64 5.93
N ILE A 12 7.12 8.20 5.27
CA ILE A 12 7.18 9.66 5.00
C ILE A 12 5.91 10.10 4.26
N ASN A 13 5.50 9.33 3.27
CA ASN A 13 4.27 9.64 2.52
C ASN A 13 3.03 9.52 3.42
N ALA A 14 2.99 8.54 4.32
CA ALA A 14 1.90 8.40 5.28
C ALA A 14 1.78 9.64 6.18
N PHE A 15 2.91 10.17 6.65
CA PHE A 15 2.91 11.40 7.45
C PHE A 15 2.42 12.61 6.67
N LYS A 16 2.73 12.69 5.38
CA LYS A 16 2.18 13.76 4.52
C LYS A 16 0.66 13.72 4.47
N GLY A 17 0.10 12.53 4.32
CA GLY A 17 -1.36 12.36 4.35
C GLY A 17 -1.95 12.72 5.70
N LEU A 18 -1.30 12.32 6.79
CA LEU A 18 -1.72 12.65 8.14
C LEU A 18 -1.83 14.16 8.35
N ASP A 19 -0.84 14.90 7.87
CA ASP A 19 -0.83 16.36 7.97
C ASP A 19 -2.00 17.01 7.21
N LEU A 20 -2.56 16.31 6.24
CA LEU A 20 -3.71 16.76 5.46
C LEU A 20 -5.04 16.20 5.98
N GLY A 21 -5.04 15.53 7.13
CA GLY A 21 -6.25 14.97 7.73
C GLY A 21 -6.69 13.61 7.20
N GLU A 22 -5.86 12.96 6.39
CA GLU A 22 -6.14 11.63 5.86
C GLU A 22 -5.72 10.54 6.84
N VAL A 23 -6.29 9.33 6.68
CA VAL A 23 -5.77 8.15 7.37
C VAL A 23 -4.31 7.96 6.90
N PRO A 24 -3.34 7.82 7.84
CA PRO A 24 -1.92 7.81 7.47
C PRO A 24 -1.47 6.47 6.90
N VAL A 25 -1.69 6.29 5.61
CA VAL A 25 -1.18 5.16 4.84
C VAL A 25 -0.36 5.72 3.68
N GLY A 26 0.85 5.22 3.53
CA GLY A 26 1.76 5.61 2.47
C GLY A 26 2.21 4.43 1.64
N CYS A 27 2.60 4.71 0.41
CA CYS A 27 2.92 3.69 -0.57
C CYS A 27 4.01 4.16 -1.53
N VAL A 28 4.91 3.26 -1.90
CA VAL A 28 5.85 3.46 -3.00
C VAL A 28 5.85 2.25 -3.91
N ILE A 29 6.05 2.46 -5.20
CA ILE A 29 6.27 1.40 -6.18
C ILE A 29 7.67 1.56 -6.77
N VAL A 30 8.40 0.44 -6.82
CA VAL A 30 9.80 0.39 -7.18
C VAL A 30 9.95 -0.56 -8.38
N ASN A 31 10.75 -0.16 -9.37
CA ASN A 31 11.01 -1.04 -10.52
C ASN A 31 12.12 -2.06 -10.22
N GLN A 32 12.44 -2.90 -11.20
CA GLN A 32 13.45 -3.95 -11.05
C GLN A 32 14.86 -3.42 -10.81
N ASP A 33 15.11 -2.16 -11.15
CA ASP A 33 16.40 -1.49 -10.92
C ASP A 33 16.45 -0.75 -9.58
N ASN A 34 15.47 -1.04 -8.70
CA ASN A 34 15.35 -0.41 -7.38
C ASN A 34 15.12 1.10 -7.43
N LYS A 35 14.46 1.58 -8.47
CA LYS A 35 14.09 3.00 -8.59
C LYS A 35 12.62 3.18 -8.24
N ILE A 36 12.31 4.17 -7.42
CA ILE A 36 10.94 4.55 -7.10
C ILE A 36 10.32 5.17 -8.35
N ILE A 37 9.27 4.55 -8.88
CA ILE A 37 8.57 5.04 -10.08
C ILE A 37 7.25 5.72 -9.74
N SER A 38 6.72 5.49 -8.55
CA SER A 38 5.57 6.24 -8.03
C SER A 38 5.55 6.19 -6.52
N GLN A 39 4.92 7.18 -5.92
CA GLN A 39 4.70 7.22 -4.49
C GLN A 39 3.46 8.04 -4.19
N SER A 40 2.75 7.67 -3.16
CA SER A 40 1.50 8.30 -2.82
C SER A 40 1.11 8.06 -1.37
N TYR A 41 0.04 8.69 -0.97
CA TYR A 41 -0.61 8.51 0.32
C TYR A 41 -2.12 8.55 0.09
N ASN A 42 -2.87 8.23 1.13
CA ASN A 42 -4.32 8.21 1.11
C ASN A 42 -4.86 9.62 0.80
N LYS A 43 -5.78 9.73 -0.15
CA LYS A 43 -6.36 11.01 -0.58
C LYS A 43 -7.89 10.97 -0.67
N VAL A 44 -8.51 10.13 0.12
CA VAL A 44 -9.96 9.93 0.11
C VAL A 44 -10.71 11.23 0.35
N ILE A 45 -10.28 12.02 1.34
CA ILE A 45 -10.91 13.29 1.68
C ILE A 45 -10.54 14.36 0.65
N ALA A 46 -9.26 14.48 0.33
CA ALA A 46 -8.75 15.51 -0.58
C ALA A 46 -9.38 15.42 -1.96
N ASP A 47 -9.55 14.21 -2.48
CA ASP A 47 -10.06 13.98 -3.84
C ASP A 47 -11.56 13.70 -3.89
N ASN A 48 -12.24 13.69 -2.73
CA ASN A 48 -13.65 13.26 -2.65
C ASN A 48 -13.87 11.92 -3.37
N ASP A 49 -12.96 10.98 -3.14
CA ASP A 49 -12.91 9.70 -3.83
C ASP A 49 -12.73 8.57 -2.82
N PRO A 50 -13.76 7.75 -2.57
CA PRO A 50 -13.65 6.67 -1.58
C PRO A 50 -12.66 5.58 -2.00
N THR A 51 -12.24 5.55 -3.25
CA THR A 51 -11.25 4.56 -3.74
C THR A 51 -9.81 5.09 -3.74
N ALA A 52 -9.58 6.35 -3.35
CA ALA A 52 -8.26 6.98 -3.43
C ALA A 52 -7.34 6.55 -2.27
N HIS A 53 -7.21 5.25 -2.06
CA HIS A 53 -6.24 4.67 -1.14
C HIS A 53 -4.82 4.87 -1.69
N ALA A 54 -3.83 4.86 -0.80
CA ALA A 54 -2.43 5.06 -1.17
C ALA A 54 -2.01 4.11 -2.30
N GLU A 55 -2.39 2.84 -2.21
CA GLU A 55 -2.03 1.81 -3.20
C GLU A 55 -2.65 2.11 -4.57
N ILE A 56 -3.94 2.47 -4.59
CA ILE A 56 -4.64 2.81 -5.85
C ILE A 56 -3.97 3.99 -6.52
N ASN A 57 -3.67 5.04 -5.74
CA ASN A 57 -3.02 6.24 -6.27
C ASN A 57 -1.63 5.91 -6.83
N ALA A 58 -0.85 5.10 -6.12
CA ALA A 58 0.49 4.71 -6.58
C ALA A 58 0.44 3.85 -7.84
N ILE A 59 -0.50 2.89 -7.91
CA ILE A 59 -0.67 2.04 -9.09
C ILE A 59 -1.03 2.88 -10.30
N ARG A 60 -1.97 3.81 -10.17
CA ARG A 60 -2.35 4.70 -11.27
C ARG A 60 -1.18 5.53 -11.77
N GLN A 61 -0.42 6.14 -10.87
CA GLN A 61 0.77 6.90 -11.23
C GLN A 61 1.80 6.05 -11.96
N ALA A 62 2.08 4.86 -11.44
CA ALA A 62 3.07 3.95 -12.04
C ALA A 62 2.65 3.52 -13.44
N CYS A 63 1.38 3.17 -13.64
CA CYS A 63 0.86 2.76 -14.94
C CYS A 63 0.95 3.88 -15.97
N VAL A 64 0.64 5.11 -15.58
CA VAL A 64 0.79 6.29 -16.45
C VAL A 64 2.26 6.50 -16.79
N SER A 65 3.14 6.43 -15.81
CA SER A 65 4.58 6.64 -15.99
C SER A 65 5.20 5.61 -16.94
N LEU A 66 4.82 4.35 -16.80
CA LEU A 66 5.33 3.26 -17.64
C LEU A 66 4.56 3.07 -18.94
N LYS A 67 3.44 3.79 -19.11
CA LYS A 67 2.53 3.63 -20.24
C LYS A 67 2.08 2.17 -20.39
N SER A 68 1.74 1.53 -19.29
CA SER A 68 1.38 0.12 -19.22
C SER A 68 0.41 -0.12 -18.07
N GLU A 69 -0.62 -0.93 -18.31
CA GLU A 69 -1.53 -1.41 -17.27
C GLU A 69 -0.92 -2.55 -16.46
N ARG A 70 0.27 -3.02 -16.82
CA ARG A 70 0.99 -4.09 -16.15
C ARG A 70 2.27 -3.55 -15.54
N LEU A 71 2.44 -3.82 -14.25
CA LEU A 71 3.61 -3.40 -13.48
C LEU A 71 4.52 -4.62 -13.24
N ILE A 72 4.81 -5.35 -14.32
CA ILE A 72 5.65 -6.55 -14.29
C ILE A 72 7.04 -6.17 -13.76
N ASP A 73 7.58 -7.00 -12.88
CA ASP A 73 8.88 -6.83 -12.22
C ASP A 73 8.93 -5.64 -11.26
N CYS A 74 7.81 -5.00 -10.96
CA CYS A 74 7.74 -3.94 -9.95
C CYS A 74 7.32 -4.49 -8.60
N SER A 75 7.75 -3.81 -7.54
CA SER A 75 7.38 -4.11 -6.16
C SER A 75 6.61 -2.94 -5.55
N ILE A 76 5.64 -3.24 -4.71
CA ILE A 76 4.88 -2.23 -3.98
C ILE A 76 5.16 -2.35 -2.49
N TYR A 77 5.41 -1.22 -1.84
CA TYR A 77 5.58 -1.10 -0.39
C TYR A 77 4.45 -0.25 0.16
N VAL A 78 3.73 -0.76 1.12
CA VAL A 78 2.63 -0.04 1.77
C VAL A 78 2.72 -0.20 3.29
N THR A 79 2.43 0.87 4.01
CA THR A 79 2.61 0.88 5.47
C THR A 79 1.58 0.04 6.22
N LEU A 80 0.43 -0.20 5.62
CA LEU A 80 -0.66 -0.98 6.21
C LEU A 80 -1.09 -2.09 5.24
N GLU A 81 -1.46 -3.24 5.78
CA GLU A 81 -1.98 -4.38 5.01
C GLU A 81 -3.09 -3.92 4.07
N PRO A 82 -3.01 -4.25 2.76
CA PRO A 82 -4.03 -3.83 1.80
C PRO A 82 -5.42 -4.39 2.12
N CYS A 83 -6.44 -3.56 1.90
CA CYS A 83 -7.83 -4.02 1.91
C CYS A 83 -8.12 -4.83 0.64
N ILE A 84 -9.33 -5.40 0.56
CA ILE A 84 -9.74 -6.25 -0.58
C ILE A 84 -9.67 -5.50 -1.91
N MET A 85 -10.07 -4.24 -1.95
CA MET A 85 -10.01 -3.42 -3.16
C MET A 85 -8.57 -3.26 -3.66
N CYS A 86 -7.66 -2.92 -2.75
CA CYS A 86 -6.26 -2.71 -3.08
C CYS A 86 -5.55 -4.02 -3.42
N ALA A 87 -5.87 -5.11 -2.73
CA ALA A 87 -5.33 -6.43 -3.07
C ALA A 87 -5.74 -6.85 -4.49
N ALA A 88 -7.00 -6.62 -4.86
CA ALA A 88 -7.48 -6.90 -6.20
C ALA A 88 -6.76 -6.03 -7.25
N ALA A 89 -6.52 -4.75 -6.94
CA ALA A 89 -5.76 -3.85 -7.83
C ALA A 89 -4.32 -4.31 -8.00
N ILE A 90 -3.67 -4.75 -6.93
CA ILE A 90 -2.32 -5.30 -6.94
C ILE A 90 -2.26 -6.54 -7.86
N SER A 91 -3.23 -7.43 -7.73
CA SER A 91 -3.33 -8.61 -8.60
C SER A 91 -3.53 -8.21 -10.07
N LYS A 92 -4.46 -7.31 -10.34
CA LYS A 92 -4.79 -6.86 -11.71
C LYS A 92 -3.60 -6.19 -12.40
N SER A 93 -2.80 -5.45 -11.67
CA SER A 93 -1.64 -4.74 -12.21
C SER A 93 -0.41 -5.62 -12.37
N LYS A 94 -0.47 -6.87 -11.94
CA LYS A 94 0.60 -7.86 -12.08
C LYS A 94 1.88 -7.50 -11.32
N LEU A 95 1.76 -6.77 -10.22
CA LEU A 95 2.89 -6.47 -9.34
C LEU A 95 3.56 -7.76 -8.88
N LYS A 96 4.89 -7.79 -8.90
CA LYS A 96 5.67 -8.99 -8.59
C LYS A 96 5.75 -9.25 -7.10
N ARG A 97 5.97 -8.20 -6.30
CA ARG A 97 6.15 -8.32 -4.84
C ARG A 97 5.34 -7.29 -4.11
N LEU A 98 4.75 -7.72 -3.02
CA LEU A 98 4.03 -6.87 -2.08
C LEU A 98 4.74 -6.92 -0.73
N TYR A 99 5.17 -5.77 -0.26
CA TYR A 99 5.73 -5.60 1.08
C TYR A 99 4.78 -4.73 1.89
N TYR A 100 4.41 -5.16 3.09
CA TYR A 100 3.63 -4.28 3.96
C TYR A 100 4.15 -4.31 5.40
N GLY A 101 3.80 -3.25 6.16
CA GLY A 101 4.31 -3.07 7.52
C GLY A 101 3.40 -3.66 8.57
N ALA A 102 2.26 -3.03 8.81
CA ALA A 102 1.33 -3.40 9.87
C ALA A 102 0.17 -4.23 9.33
N ASP A 103 -0.31 -5.19 10.13
CA ASP A 103 -1.55 -5.91 9.82
C ASP A 103 -2.76 -5.01 10.08
N ASP A 104 -3.83 -5.22 9.32
CA ASP A 104 -5.12 -4.57 9.54
C ASP A 104 -6.17 -5.65 9.84
N MET A 105 -6.48 -5.82 11.12
CA MET A 105 -7.37 -6.90 11.57
C MET A 105 -8.84 -6.65 11.21
N ASN A 106 -9.19 -5.42 10.84
CA ASN A 106 -10.57 -5.07 10.48
C ASN A 106 -10.85 -5.20 8.98
N PHE A 107 -9.93 -4.71 8.14
CA PHE A 107 -10.15 -4.62 6.70
C PHE A 107 -9.04 -5.26 5.87
N GLY A 108 -8.04 -5.85 6.51
CA GLY A 108 -6.95 -6.52 5.80
C GLY A 108 -7.44 -7.74 5.01
N SER A 109 -6.83 -7.94 3.86
CA SER A 109 -7.22 -8.99 2.92
C SER A 109 -6.16 -10.08 2.77
N ILE A 110 -5.22 -10.16 3.71
CA ILE A 110 -4.15 -11.16 3.73
C ILE A 110 -4.18 -11.92 5.04
N ASN A 111 -3.87 -11.26 6.16
CA ASN A 111 -3.88 -11.84 7.51
C ASN A 111 -5.10 -11.47 8.34
N GLY A 112 -5.93 -10.58 7.85
CA GLY A 112 -7.08 -10.03 8.58
C GLY A 112 -8.32 -10.91 8.63
N GLY A 113 -8.19 -12.22 8.38
CA GLY A 113 -9.31 -13.18 8.44
C GLY A 113 -9.87 -13.56 7.08
N PHE A 114 -9.61 -12.81 6.04
CA PHE A 114 -9.94 -13.10 4.64
C PHE A 114 -8.68 -12.94 3.82
N ASN A 115 -8.37 -13.92 2.97
CA ASN A 115 -7.19 -13.84 2.10
C ASN A 115 -7.63 -13.81 0.64
N PHE A 116 -7.62 -12.60 0.06
CA PHE A 116 -8.01 -12.39 -1.34
C PHE A 116 -7.16 -13.22 -2.30
N PHE A 117 -5.86 -13.35 -2.03
CA PHE A 117 -4.93 -14.03 -2.94
C PHE A 117 -5.12 -15.54 -2.99
N GLN A 118 -5.93 -16.10 -2.08
CA GLN A 118 -6.30 -17.52 -2.09
C GLN A 118 -7.68 -17.76 -2.69
N THR A 119 -8.35 -16.73 -3.20
CA THR A 119 -9.68 -16.87 -3.79
C THR A 119 -9.60 -17.28 -5.26
N LYS A 120 -10.70 -17.83 -5.77
CA LYS A 120 -10.82 -18.21 -7.19
C LYS A 120 -10.75 -17.00 -8.12
N ASN A 121 -11.09 -15.83 -7.62
CA ASN A 121 -11.17 -14.61 -8.42
C ASN A 121 -9.80 -13.93 -8.58
N CYS A 122 -8.78 -14.45 -7.91
CA CYS A 122 -7.44 -13.90 -8.00
C CYS A 122 -6.66 -14.61 -9.10
N ASN A 123 -6.29 -13.87 -10.15
CA ASN A 123 -5.56 -14.41 -11.31
C ASN A 123 -4.04 -14.31 -11.17
N HIS A 124 -3.56 -13.49 -10.27
CA HIS A 124 -2.14 -13.26 -10.08
C HIS A 124 -1.86 -13.03 -8.61
N VAL A 125 -0.92 -13.78 -8.05
CA VAL A 125 -0.50 -13.68 -6.65
C VAL A 125 0.92 -13.16 -6.63
N PRO A 126 1.17 -11.98 -6.03
CA PRO A 126 2.54 -11.51 -5.84
C PRO A 126 3.25 -12.35 -4.78
N GLU A 127 4.58 -12.25 -4.73
CA GLU A 127 5.32 -12.67 -3.53
C GLU A 127 4.94 -11.68 -2.43
N ILE A 128 4.63 -12.20 -1.23
CA ILE A 128 4.12 -11.37 -0.13
C ILE A 128 5.10 -11.41 1.04
N TYR A 129 5.49 -10.25 1.51
CA TYR A 129 6.40 -10.07 2.65
C TYR A 129 5.77 -9.10 3.64
N ASP A 130 5.47 -9.56 4.84
CA ASP A 130 4.87 -8.74 5.89
C ASP A 130 5.91 -8.20 6.86
N SER A 131 5.45 -7.41 7.81
CA SER A 131 6.24 -6.96 8.96
C SER A 131 7.47 -6.12 8.62
N ILE A 132 7.49 -5.45 7.48
CA ILE A 132 8.57 -4.56 7.10
C ILE A 132 8.40 -3.23 7.86
N SER A 133 9.34 -2.90 8.74
CA SER A 133 9.25 -1.74 9.65
C SER A 133 7.95 -1.78 10.47
N LYS A 134 7.58 -2.96 10.93
CA LYS A 134 6.27 -3.24 11.53
C LYS A 134 5.94 -2.30 12.69
N ILE A 135 6.88 -2.09 13.62
CA ILE A 135 6.65 -1.29 14.83
C ILE A 135 6.32 0.15 14.45
N GLN A 136 7.08 0.74 13.55
CA GLN A 136 6.85 2.12 13.10
C GLN A 136 5.50 2.26 12.41
N CYS A 137 5.14 1.29 11.56
CA CYS A 137 3.87 1.29 10.86
C CYS A 137 2.70 1.11 11.82
N GLU A 138 2.82 0.19 12.78
CA GLU A 138 1.78 -0.03 13.80
C GLU A 138 1.58 1.20 14.66
N ASN A 139 2.66 1.82 15.12
CA ASN A 139 2.58 3.01 15.97
C ASN A 139 1.85 4.15 15.26
N LEU A 140 2.18 4.39 14.00
CA LEU A 140 1.56 5.46 13.23
C LEU A 140 0.04 5.27 13.11
N ILE A 141 -0.39 4.09 12.71
CA ILE A 141 -1.82 3.84 12.48
C ILE A 141 -2.59 3.74 13.80
N ASN A 142 -2.00 3.14 14.83
CA ASN A 142 -2.63 3.02 16.14
C ASN A 142 -2.79 4.38 16.81
N ASP A 143 -1.78 5.24 16.73
CA ASP A 143 -1.83 6.59 17.28
C ASP A 143 -2.91 7.43 16.59
N PHE A 144 -3.05 7.29 15.29
CA PHE A 144 -4.10 7.99 14.55
C PHE A 144 -5.49 7.57 15.04
N PHE A 145 -5.77 6.27 15.11
CA PHE A 145 -7.09 5.78 15.52
C PHE A 145 -7.37 6.05 17.00
N LYS A 146 -6.35 6.03 17.85
CA LYS A 146 -6.48 6.41 19.26
C LYS A 146 -6.96 7.86 19.40
N GLY A 147 -6.40 8.76 18.60
CA GLY A 147 -6.76 10.17 18.61
C GLY A 147 -8.16 10.46 18.06
N LYS A 148 -8.79 9.50 17.36
CA LYS A 148 -10.11 9.65 16.75
C LYS A 148 -11.23 9.03 17.58
N ARG A 149 -10.92 8.25 18.62
CA ARG A 149 -11.94 7.67 19.49
C ARG A 149 -12.42 8.71 20.51
N PRO A 150 -13.73 8.85 20.67
CA PRO A 150 -14.28 9.74 21.71
C PRO A 150 -13.95 9.23 23.13
#